data_21e2615ddcbfe73767aa53851fc3b14e
#
_entry.id   21e2615ddcbfe73767aa53851fc3b14e
#
_cell.length_a   1.000
_cell.length_b   1.000
_cell.length_c   1.000
_cell.angle_alpha   90.00
_cell.angle_beta   90.00
_cell.angle_gamma   90.00
#
_symmetry.space_group_name_H-M   'P 1'
#
loop_
_entity.id
_entity.type
_entity.pdbx_description
1 polymer ?
#
loop_
_entity_poly.entity_id
_entity_poly.type
_entity_poly.pdbx_seq_one_letter_code
_entity_poly.pdbx_strand_id
1 'polypeptide(L)'
;DIQPIVINEKLINSIKQNMPPLPRELFELYTTKYKLSEYDANNLIDHKQLSNVFNLIVQHTTKYKTTVNLIMGTIKSYLNEKSILFEDLNIPIIHLSELVEMISDDIVSHIMVTQKLFPKMIKEPKQSPKLLAKQNNWIQTTNNDMLERLIKEVIIKYPEKVQDYKKGNHNLLGLFMG
;
A
#
# COMPACT_ATOMS: atom_id res chain seq x y z
N ASP A 1 45.49 -2.19 -31.33
CA ASP A 1 46.04 -1.88 -30.00
C ASP A 1 44.94 -1.24 -29.11
N ILE A 2 44.63 -1.95 -28.06
CA ILE A 2 43.67 -1.44 -27.05
C ILE A 2 44.45 -0.52 -26.12
N GLN A 3 44.07 0.74 -26.02
CA GLN A 3 44.69 1.68 -25.10
C GLN A 3 44.52 1.22 -23.65
N PRO A 4 45.51 1.28 -22.78
CA PRO A 4 45.37 0.91 -21.37
C PRO A 4 44.42 1.86 -20.68
N ILE A 5 43.42 1.31 -19.97
CA ILE A 5 42.50 2.09 -19.16
C ILE A 5 43.28 2.58 -17.92
N VAL A 6 43.45 3.89 -17.81
CA VAL A 6 44.07 4.50 -16.64
C VAL A 6 43.04 4.70 -15.56
N ILE A 7 43.06 3.86 -14.54
CA ILE A 7 42.22 3.99 -13.36
C ILE A 7 42.82 5.06 -12.45
N ASN A 8 42.18 6.21 -12.36
CA ASN A 8 42.59 7.28 -11.47
C ASN A 8 41.55 7.51 -10.35
N GLU A 9 41.92 8.18 -9.28
CA GLU A 9 41.03 8.44 -8.14
C GLU A 9 39.75 9.22 -8.53
N LYS A 10 39.83 10.10 -9.54
CA LYS A 10 38.68 10.84 -10.06
C LYS A 10 37.61 9.89 -10.67
N LEU A 11 38.09 8.90 -11.44
CA LEU A 11 37.21 7.89 -12.02
C LEU A 11 36.59 7.03 -10.93
N ILE A 12 37.36 6.58 -9.96
CA ILE A 12 36.89 5.79 -8.81
C ILE A 12 35.81 6.58 -8.04
N ASN A 13 36.08 7.84 -7.72
CA ASN A 13 35.13 8.69 -6.98
C ASN A 13 33.85 8.97 -7.78
N SER A 14 33.97 9.20 -9.08
CA SER A 14 32.82 9.36 -9.98
C SER A 14 31.94 8.10 -9.99
N ILE A 15 32.54 6.92 -10.09
CA ILE A 15 31.81 5.64 -10.03
C ILE A 15 31.13 5.45 -8.68
N LYS A 16 31.85 5.69 -7.57
CA LYS A 16 31.27 5.58 -6.21
C LYS A 16 30.09 6.52 -5.99
N GLN A 17 30.16 7.75 -6.49
CA GLN A 17 29.08 8.74 -6.35
C GLN A 17 27.82 8.38 -7.18
N ASN A 18 28.02 7.71 -8.30
CA ASN A 18 26.93 7.31 -9.20
C ASN A 18 26.47 5.86 -8.98
N MET A 19 27.11 5.13 -8.07
CA MET A 19 26.74 3.74 -7.78
C MET A 19 25.42 3.70 -7.00
N PRO A 20 24.44 2.91 -7.45
CA PRO A 20 23.21 2.72 -6.68
C PRO A 20 23.53 2.06 -5.34
N PRO A 21 22.73 2.27 -4.30
CA PRO A 21 22.95 1.65 -3.01
C PRO A 21 23.01 0.13 -3.13
N LEU A 22 23.95 -0.46 -2.39
CA LEU A 22 24.14 -1.90 -2.38
C LEU A 22 22.96 -2.61 -1.68
N PRO A 23 22.68 -3.89 -2.00
CA PRO A 23 21.63 -4.66 -1.36
C PRO A 23 21.68 -4.63 0.16
N ARG A 24 22.89 -4.71 0.75
CA ARG A 24 23.08 -4.63 2.20
C ARG A 24 22.67 -3.28 2.78
N GLU A 25 23.04 -2.19 2.12
CA GLU A 25 22.68 -0.83 2.54
C GLU A 25 21.17 -0.61 2.46
N LEU A 26 20.53 -1.14 1.41
CA LEU A 26 19.07 -1.13 1.28
C LEU A 26 18.39 -1.95 2.37
N PHE A 27 18.93 -3.13 2.70
CA PHE A 27 18.38 -3.95 3.78
C PHE A 27 18.45 -3.23 5.13
N GLU A 28 19.59 -2.66 5.46
CA GLU A 28 19.77 -1.86 6.68
C GLU A 28 18.81 -0.66 6.70
N LEU A 29 18.67 0.06 5.58
CA LEU A 29 17.76 1.18 5.45
C LEU A 29 16.30 0.75 5.66
N TYR A 30 15.86 -0.34 5.01
CA TYR A 30 14.48 -0.80 5.05
C TYR A 30 14.08 -1.34 6.43
N THR A 31 14.98 -2.07 7.08
CA THR A 31 14.71 -2.63 8.41
C THR A 31 14.85 -1.61 9.54
N THR A 32 15.85 -0.72 9.47
CA THR A 32 16.12 0.24 10.55
C THR A 32 15.30 1.52 10.45
N LYS A 33 15.30 2.18 9.27
CA LYS A 33 14.61 3.45 9.08
C LYS A 33 13.12 3.26 8.82
N TYR A 34 12.77 2.35 7.91
CA TYR A 34 11.36 2.16 7.51
C TYR A 34 10.65 1.06 8.32
N LYS A 35 11.37 0.41 9.26
CA LYS A 35 10.81 -0.60 10.17
C LYS A 35 10.07 -1.74 9.45
N LEU A 36 10.53 -2.08 8.25
CA LEU A 36 10.00 -3.22 7.52
C LEU A 36 10.51 -4.53 8.14
N SER A 37 9.75 -5.60 7.96
CA SER A 37 10.24 -6.94 8.29
C SER A 37 11.39 -7.33 7.37
N GLU A 38 12.28 -8.22 7.83
CA GLU A 38 13.37 -8.77 7.00
C GLU A 38 12.84 -9.40 5.72
N TYR A 39 11.69 -10.08 5.81
CA TYR A 39 11.00 -10.67 4.67
C TYR A 39 10.60 -9.61 3.62
N ASP A 40 9.97 -8.50 4.06
CA ASP A 40 9.56 -7.42 3.15
C ASP A 40 10.78 -6.73 2.53
N ALA A 41 11.82 -6.48 3.34
CA ALA A 41 13.05 -5.85 2.89
C ALA A 41 13.73 -6.69 1.80
N ASN A 42 13.91 -7.99 2.03
CA ASN A 42 14.50 -8.90 1.04
C ASN A 42 13.67 -8.97 -0.24
N ASN A 43 12.34 -9.11 -0.12
CA ASN A 43 11.46 -9.12 -1.29
C ASN A 43 11.57 -7.85 -2.14
N LEU A 44 11.71 -6.67 -1.52
CA LEU A 44 11.92 -5.42 -2.26
C LEU A 44 13.28 -5.39 -2.95
N ILE A 45 14.34 -5.85 -2.27
CA ILE A 45 15.71 -5.85 -2.79
C ILE A 45 15.83 -6.78 -4.00
N ASP A 46 15.20 -7.94 -3.96
CA ASP A 46 15.19 -8.91 -5.06
C ASP A 46 14.54 -8.36 -6.34
N HIS A 47 13.74 -7.29 -6.22
CA HIS A 47 13.04 -6.63 -7.33
C HIS A 47 13.46 -5.17 -7.46
N LYS A 48 14.64 -4.92 -8.05
CA LYS A 48 15.23 -3.58 -8.20
C LYS A 48 14.25 -2.51 -8.68
N GLN A 49 13.42 -2.81 -9.67
CA GLN A 49 12.43 -1.87 -10.20
C GLN A 49 11.39 -1.50 -9.13
N LEU A 50 10.85 -2.49 -8.40
CA LEU A 50 9.87 -2.25 -7.34
C LEU A 50 10.48 -1.57 -6.11
N SER A 51 11.77 -1.86 -5.82
CA SER A 51 12.55 -1.16 -4.81
C SER A 51 12.66 0.34 -5.12
N ASN A 52 12.93 0.71 -6.38
CA ASN A 52 12.97 2.11 -6.81
C ASN A 52 11.59 2.78 -6.65
N VAL A 53 10.52 2.09 -7.04
CA VAL A 53 9.14 2.58 -6.87
C VAL A 53 8.81 2.81 -5.39
N PHE A 54 9.18 1.88 -4.52
CA PHE A 54 9.05 2.04 -3.07
C PHE A 54 9.75 3.29 -2.58
N ASN A 55 11.03 3.47 -2.95
CA ASN A 55 11.83 4.62 -2.53
C ASN A 55 11.24 5.97 -3.01
N LEU A 56 10.56 5.99 -4.16
CA LEU A 56 9.87 7.19 -4.64
C LEU A 56 8.58 7.46 -3.85
N ILE A 57 7.76 6.44 -3.59
CA ILE A 57 6.49 6.59 -2.87
C ILE A 57 6.72 7.04 -1.42
N VAL A 58 7.72 6.49 -0.72
CA VAL A 58 8.00 6.82 0.69
C VAL A 58 8.58 8.22 0.91
N GLN A 59 8.85 8.98 -0.15
CA GLN A 59 9.15 10.41 -0.05
C GLN A 59 7.88 11.23 0.24
N HIS A 60 6.70 10.68 -0.02
CA HIS A 60 5.41 11.34 0.09
C HIS A 60 4.49 10.74 1.17
N THR A 61 4.85 9.60 1.76
CA THR A 61 4.08 8.94 2.82
C THR A 61 4.98 8.26 3.84
N THR A 62 4.48 8.10 5.07
CA THR A 62 5.14 7.35 6.15
C THR A 62 4.52 5.96 6.37
N LYS A 63 3.56 5.57 5.54
CA LYS A 63 2.83 4.29 5.64
C LYS A 63 3.60 3.16 4.95
N TYR A 64 4.81 2.89 5.44
CA TYR A 64 5.79 2.02 4.77
C TYR A 64 5.28 0.59 4.54
N LYS A 65 4.62 -0.02 5.53
CA LYS A 65 4.09 -1.38 5.42
C LYS A 65 2.96 -1.47 4.39
N THR A 66 2.04 -0.50 4.39
CA THR A 66 0.97 -0.41 3.39
C THR A 66 1.54 -0.23 1.99
N THR A 67 2.60 0.58 1.86
CA THR A 67 3.32 0.78 0.59
C THR A 67 3.90 -0.53 0.05
N VAL A 68 4.60 -1.29 0.89
CA VAL A 68 5.14 -2.61 0.49
C VAL A 68 4.02 -3.55 0.06
N ASN A 69 2.94 -3.63 0.84
CA ASN A 69 1.80 -4.50 0.53
C ASN A 69 1.14 -4.12 -0.81
N LEU A 70 1.00 -2.82 -1.11
CA LEU A 70 0.48 -2.35 -2.40
C LEU A 70 1.40 -2.75 -3.55
N ILE A 71 2.71 -2.53 -3.39
CA ILE A 71 3.70 -2.80 -4.44
C ILE A 71 3.82 -4.30 -4.69
N MET A 72 4.07 -5.09 -3.64
CA MET A 72 4.33 -6.53 -3.77
C MET A 72 3.07 -7.35 -4.02
N GLY A 73 1.92 -6.82 -3.65
CA GLY A 73 0.61 -7.41 -3.94
C GLY A 73 0.04 -6.91 -5.26
N THR A 74 -0.68 -5.79 -5.22
CA THR A 74 -1.49 -5.29 -6.35
C THR A 74 -0.67 -4.92 -7.57
N ILE A 75 0.40 -4.11 -7.39
CA ILE A 75 1.19 -3.61 -8.53
C ILE A 75 1.94 -4.77 -9.19
N LYS A 76 2.71 -5.54 -8.42
CA LYS A 76 3.49 -6.68 -8.95
C LYS A 76 2.60 -7.71 -9.64
N SER A 77 1.45 -8.05 -9.04
CA SER A 77 0.51 -9.00 -9.64
C SER A 77 -0.01 -8.50 -10.99
N TYR A 78 -0.35 -7.21 -11.09
CA TYR A 78 -0.82 -6.61 -12.34
C TYR A 78 0.27 -6.59 -13.41
N LEU A 79 1.51 -6.20 -13.06
CA LEU A 79 2.65 -6.19 -13.99
C LEU A 79 2.93 -7.59 -14.54
N ASN A 80 2.90 -8.61 -13.68
CA ASN A 80 3.10 -10.00 -14.08
C ASN A 80 1.98 -10.51 -14.98
N GLU A 81 0.71 -10.23 -14.63
CA GLU A 81 -0.46 -10.65 -15.43
C GLU A 81 -0.44 -10.04 -16.83
N LYS A 82 -0.04 -8.79 -16.94
CA LYS A 82 0.00 -8.06 -18.22
C LYS A 82 1.33 -8.18 -18.95
N SER A 83 2.35 -8.77 -18.31
CA SER A 83 3.74 -8.87 -18.85
C SER A 83 4.30 -7.50 -19.27
N ILE A 84 4.07 -6.46 -18.44
CA ILE A 84 4.53 -5.09 -18.67
C ILE A 84 5.46 -4.62 -17.55
N LEU A 85 6.19 -3.53 -17.80
CA LEU A 85 7.04 -2.88 -16.81
C LEU A 85 6.26 -1.82 -16.03
N PHE A 86 6.81 -1.39 -14.89
CA PHE A 86 6.17 -0.35 -14.05
C PHE A 86 6.02 0.97 -14.82
N GLU A 87 6.99 1.32 -15.64
CA GLU A 87 7.01 2.54 -16.45
C GLU A 87 5.82 2.61 -17.42
N ASP A 88 5.32 1.47 -17.88
CA ASP A 88 4.18 1.38 -18.80
C ASP A 88 2.86 1.77 -18.13
N LEU A 89 2.79 1.77 -16.79
CA LEU A 89 1.58 2.15 -16.06
C LEU A 89 1.24 3.64 -16.21
N ASN A 90 2.25 4.49 -16.44
CA ASN A 90 2.12 5.95 -16.56
C ASN A 90 1.39 6.63 -15.37
N ILE A 91 1.33 5.98 -14.20
CA ILE A 91 0.68 6.53 -13.01
C ILE A 91 1.68 7.43 -12.27
N PRO A 92 1.33 8.70 -11.99
CA PRO A 92 2.17 9.58 -11.18
C PRO A 92 2.42 8.99 -9.78
N ILE A 93 3.65 9.09 -9.29
CA ILE A 93 4.03 8.61 -7.95
C ILE A 93 3.15 9.21 -6.85
N ILE A 94 2.78 10.49 -7.00
CA ILE A 94 1.91 11.17 -6.03
C ILE A 94 0.52 10.49 -5.92
N HIS A 95 -0.02 9.95 -7.01
CA HIS A 95 -1.28 9.20 -6.99
C HIS A 95 -1.13 7.84 -6.31
N LEU A 96 0.04 7.21 -6.42
CA LEU A 96 0.31 5.98 -5.68
C LEU A 96 0.47 6.24 -4.19
N SER A 97 1.11 7.34 -3.79
CA SER A 97 1.19 7.72 -2.38
C SER A 97 -0.18 8.09 -1.80
N GLU A 98 -1.02 8.82 -2.55
CA GLU A 98 -2.41 9.09 -2.16
C GLU A 98 -3.22 7.80 -2.00
N LEU A 99 -3.04 6.82 -2.89
CA LEU A 99 -3.68 5.52 -2.80
C LEU A 99 -3.25 4.76 -1.52
N VAL A 100 -1.96 4.83 -1.16
CA VAL A 100 -1.43 4.24 0.09
C VAL A 100 -2.10 4.86 1.31
N GLU A 101 -2.24 6.19 1.36
CA GLU A 101 -2.94 6.88 2.46
C GLU A 101 -4.41 6.45 2.51
N MET A 102 -5.11 6.39 1.38
CA MET A 102 -6.50 5.95 1.32
C MET A 102 -6.70 4.52 1.85
N ILE A 103 -5.76 3.61 1.56
CA ILE A 103 -5.79 2.24 2.10
C ILE A 103 -5.52 2.25 3.59
N SER A 104 -4.51 3.00 4.03
CA SER A 104 -4.09 3.05 5.44
C SER A 104 -5.12 3.69 6.36
N ASP A 105 -5.92 4.60 5.82
CA ASP A 105 -6.99 5.31 6.54
C ASP A 105 -8.36 4.63 6.36
N ASP A 106 -8.39 3.40 5.81
CA ASP A 106 -9.60 2.60 5.55
C ASP A 106 -10.65 3.32 4.70
N ILE A 107 -10.23 4.32 3.88
CA ILE A 107 -11.12 5.03 2.95
C ILE A 107 -11.57 4.09 1.82
N VAL A 108 -10.68 3.18 1.41
CA VAL A 108 -10.98 2.14 0.42
C VAL A 108 -10.43 0.80 0.89
N SER A 109 -11.17 -0.29 0.66
CA SER A 109 -10.68 -1.61 1.00
C SER A 109 -9.61 -2.08 0.00
N HIS A 110 -8.68 -2.92 0.46
CA HIS A 110 -7.65 -3.52 -0.40
C HIS A 110 -8.26 -4.28 -1.59
N ILE A 111 -9.37 -4.97 -1.39
CA ILE A 111 -10.09 -5.68 -2.46
C ILE A 111 -10.61 -4.70 -3.51
N MET A 112 -11.21 -3.60 -3.08
CA MET A 112 -11.69 -2.55 -3.98
C MET A 112 -10.56 -1.93 -4.79
N VAL A 113 -9.41 -1.69 -4.14
CA VAL A 113 -8.21 -1.18 -4.80
C VAL A 113 -7.76 -2.16 -5.89
N THR A 114 -7.56 -3.42 -5.55
CA THR A 114 -7.01 -4.42 -6.49
C THR A 114 -7.95 -4.69 -7.66
N GLN A 115 -9.24 -4.81 -7.40
CA GLN A 115 -10.19 -5.24 -8.43
C GLN A 115 -10.74 -4.10 -9.28
N LYS A 116 -10.81 -2.87 -8.74
CA LYS A 116 -11.50 -1.77 -9.42
C LYS A 116 -10.67 -0.49 -9.52
N LEU A 117 -10.18 0.05 -8.39
CA LEU A 117 -9.58 1.37 -8.37
C LEU A 117 -8.25 1.41 -9.11
N PHE A 118 -7.35 0.46 -8.85
CA PHE A 118 -6.03 0.41 -9.50
C PHE A 118 -6.14 0.19 -11.02
N PRO A 119 -6.96 -0.76 -11.55
CA PRO A 119 -7.20 -0.87 -12.98
C PRO A 119 -7.83 0.40 -13.60
N LYS A 120 -8.64 1.13 -12.85
CA LYS A 120 -9.23 2.40 -13.29
C LYS A 120 -8.17 3.51 -13.36
N MET A 121 -7.27 3.59 -12.37
CA MET A 121 -6.15 4.53 -12.37
C MET A 121 -5.22 4.35 -13.58
N ILE A 122 -5.01 3.11 -14.01
CA ILE A 122 -4.20 2.83 -15.21
C ILE A 122 -4.88 3.36 -16.48
N LYS A 123 -6.20 3.27 -16.56
CA LYS A 123 -6.97 3.80 -17.70
C LYS A 123 -7.05 5.33 -17.69
N GLU A 124 -7.03 5.93 -16.53
CA GLU A 124 -7.20 7.37 -16.30
C GLU A 124 -6.08 7.94 -15.40
N PRO A 125 -4.80 7.83 -15.81
CA PRO A 125 -3.65 8.09 -14.93
C PRO A 125 -3.53 9.55 -14.48
N LYS A 126 -4.19 10.48 -15.16
CA LYS A 126 -4.22 11.92 -14.82
C LYS A 126 -5.17 12.24 -13.66
N GLN A 127 -6.12 11.35 -13.37
CA GLN A 127 -7.07 11.56 -12.27
C GLN A 127 -6.54 11.00 -10.95
N SER A 128 -6.77 11.73 -9.85
CA SER A 128 -6.37 11.24 -8.54
C SER A 128 -7.22 10.04 -8.10
N PRO A 129 -6.64 9.09 -7.34
CA PRO A 129 -7.37 7.92 -6.86
C PRO A 129 -8.57 8.30 -6.00
N LYS A 130 -8.48 9.39 -5.23
CA LYS A 130 -9.58 9.90 -4.41
C LYS A 130 -10.75 10.38 -5.26
N LEU A 131 -10.46 11.09 -6.36
CA LEU A 131 -11.49 11.55 -7.29
C LEU A 131 -12.18 10.37 -7.97
N LEU A 132 -11.39 9.39 -8.46
CA LEU A 132 -11.92 8.17 -9.09
C LEU A 132 -12.78 7.38 -8.12
N ALA A 133 -12.33 7.20 -6.88
CA ALA A 133 -13.08 6.47 -5.86
C ALA A 133 -14.40 7.18 -5.51
N LYS A 134 -14.38 8.52 -5.43
CA LYS A 134 -15.58 9.33 -5.15
C LYS A 134 -16.60 9.25 -6.29
N GLN A 135 -16.17 9.42 -7.52
CA GLN A 135 -17.05 9.37 -8.71
C GLN A 135 -17.74 8.03 -8.89
N ASN A 136 -17.08 6.95 -8.46
CA ASN A 136 -17.60 5.60 -8.61
C ASN A 136 -18.25 5.02 -7.33
N ASN A 137 -18.39 5.83 -6.27
CA ASN A 137 -18.94 5.39 -4.97
C ASN A 137 -18.16 4.21 -4.35
N TRP A 138 -16.83 4.21 -4.47
CA TRP A 138 -15.95 3.18 -3.91
C TRP A 138 -15.35 3.57 -2.56
N ILE A 139 -15.64 4.78 -2.08
CA ILE A 139 -15.26 5.21 -0.74
C ILE A 139 -16.08 4.42 0.27
N GLN A 140 -15.40 3.78 1.20
CA GLN A 140 -16.06 3.19 2.35
C GLN A 140 -16.64 4.33 3.20
N THR A 141 -17.92 4.49 3.17
CA THR A 141 -18.60 5.29 4.17
C THR A 141 -18.53 4.48 5.47
N THR A 142 -17.51 4.74 6.28
CA THR A 142 -17.54 4.36 7.69
C THR A 142 -18.63 5.21 8.30
N ASN A 143 -19.87 4.81 8.08
CA ASN A 143 -21.03 5.49 8.62
C ASN A 143 -21.14 5.04 10.08
N ASN A 144 -20.15 5.45 10.91
CA ASN A 144 -20.17 5.21 12.35
C ASN A 144 -21.53 5.61 12.92
N ASP A 145 -22.13 6.70 12.41
CA ASP A 145 -23.46 7.15 12.81
C ASP A 145 -24.57 6.15 12.42
N MET A 146 -24.46 5.54 11.23
CA MET A 146 -25.42 4.52 10.80
C MET A 146 -25.20 3.21 11.57
N LEU A 147 -23.95 2.82 11.80
CA LEU A 147 -23.59 1.65 12.60
C LEU A 147 -24.05 1.82 14.05
N GLU A 148 -23.82 3.00 14.65
CA GLU A 148 -24.29 3.32 15.99
C GLU A 148 -25.81 3.33 16.08
N ARG A 149 -26.52 3.83 15.07
CA ARG A 149 -27.99 3.77 15.02
C ARG A 149 -28.47 2.33 14.98
N LEU A 150 -27.91 1.50 14.07
CA LEU A 150 -28.25 0.08 13.97
C LEU A 150 -27.97 -0.67 15.27
N ILE A 151 -26.82 -0.43 15.90
CA ILE A 151 -26.50 -1.01 17.21
C ILE A 151 -27.50 -0.57 18.27
N LYS A 152 -27.86 0.72 18.33
CA LYS A 152 -28.86 1.23 19.27
C LYS A 152 -30.23 0.60 19.02
N GLU A 153 -30.65 0.46 17.76
CA GLU A 153 -31.91 -0.21 17.40
C GLU A 153 -31.93 -1.67 17.85
N VAL A 154 -30.84 -2.42 17.62
CA VAL A 154 -30.71 -3.82 18.05
C VAL A 154 -30.75 -3.94 19.58
N ILE A 155 -30.07 -3.06 20.31
CA ILE A 155 -30.08 -3.03 21.77
C ILE A 155 -31.51 -2.75 22.30
N ILE A 156 -32.24 -1.82 21.69
CA ILE A 156 -33.61 -1.49 22.06
C ILE A 156 -34.56 -2.65 21.73
N LYS A 157 -34.35 -3.33 20.62
CA LYS A 157 -35.19 -4.44 20.17
C LYS A 157 -35.08 -5.69 21.02
N TYR A 158 -33.89 -5.93 21.61
CA TYR A 158 -33.62 -7.15 22.39
C TYR A 158 -33.06 -6.87 23.80
N PRO A 159 -33.78 -6.16 24.67
CA PRO A 159 -33.27 -5.72 25.98
C PRO A 159 -32.92 -6.87 26.92
N GLU A 160 -33.68 -7.97 26.88
CA GLU A 160 -33.43 -9.16 27.68
C GLU A 160 -32.12 -9.85 27.28
N LYS A 161 -31.87 -9.98 25.98
CA LYS A 161 -30.65 -10.58 25.44
C LYS A 161 -29.40 -9.74 25.77
N VAL A 162 -29.54 -8.43 25.81
CA VAL A 162 -28.48 -7.52 26.22
C VAL A 162 -28.16 -7.70 27.70
N GLN A 163 -29.17 -7.92 28.55
CA GLN A 163 -28.93 -8.23 29.97
C GLN A 163 -28.23 -9.59 30.15
N ASP A 164 -28.65 -10.60 29.41
CA ASP A 164 -28.03 -11.93 29.44
C ASP A 164 -26.57 -11.89 28.98
N TYR A 165 -26.27 -11.09 27.94
CA TYR A 165 -24.91 -10.84 27.49
C TYR A 165 -24.06 -10.17 28.61
N LYS A 166 -24.60 -9.15 29.27
CA LYS A 166 -23.94 -8.47 30.41
C LYS A 166 -23.71 -9.41 31.60
N LYS A 167 -24.53 -10.46 31.78
CA LYS A 167 -24.36 -11.49 32.80
C LYS A 167 -23.32 -12.57 32.43
N GLY A 168 -22.67 -12.45 31.25
CA GLY A 168 -21.57 -13.31 30.84
C GLY A 168 -21.91 -14.32 29.72
N ASN A 169 -23.12 -14.29 29.15
CA ASN A 169 -23.46 -15.14 28.02
C ASN A 169 -22.95 -14.55 26.69
N HIS A 170 -21.64 -14.69 26.44
CA HIS A 170 -20.97 -14.13 25.25
C HIS A 170 -21.37 -14.79 23.92
N ASN A 171 -22.06 -15.95 23.95
CA ASN A 171 -22.55 -16.61 22.73
C ASN A 171 -23.62 -15.78 21.99
N LEU A 172 -24.24 -14.82 22.70
CA LEU A 172 -25.22 -13.90 22.11
C LEU A 172 -24.62 -12.84 21.19
N LEU A 173 -23.27 -12.69 21.16
CA LEU A 173 -22.61 -11.73 20.28
C LEU A 173 -22.95 -12.00 18.79
N GLY A 174 -22.98 -13.27 18.39
CA GLY A 174 -23.38 -13.65 17.03
C GLY A 174 -24.80 -13.26 16.63
N LEU A 175 -25.73 -13.23 17.60
CA LEU A 175 -27.11 -12.77 17.37
C LEU A 175 -27.17 -11.26 17.10
N PHE A 176 -26.28 -10.49 17.71
CA PHE A 176 -26.24 -9.02 17.52
C PHE A 176 -25.49 -8.59 16.26
N MET A 177 -24.65 -9.47 15.71
CA MET A 177 -23.83 -9.21 14.51
C MET A 177 -24.46 -9.72 13.20
N GLY A 178 -25.44 -10.57 13.24
CA GLY A 178 -26.23 -11.11 12.11
C GLY A 178 -27.57 -10.46 12.02
#